data_2f88cd3cf35fb86b57b4bcb473d6f878
#
_entry.id   2f88cd3cf35fb86b57b4bcb473d6f878
#
_cell.length_a   1.000
_cell.length_b   1.000
_cell.length_c   1.000
_cell.angle_alpha   90.00
_cell.angle_beta   90.00
_cell.angle_gamma   90.00
#
_symmetry.space_group_name_H-M   'P 1'
#
loop_
_entity.id
_entity.type
_entity.pdbx_description
1 polymer ?
#
loop_
_entity_poly.entity_id
_entity_poly.type
_entity_poly.pdbx_seq_one_letter_code
_entity_poly.pdbx_strand_id
1 'polypeptide(L)'
;MNKPLRYAMNVLSVRDYSEAEIRRKCAAYLYKSESAEAEDEATARAAVEDVEAAIAYCKEHGWLDDARYARRYINSRSRKGYGVQRIKMELSQKGIDKTILATALNESEIDWCALAKSVVERKFGHPLSDEWKDKVKHQRYLLYRGFFHEEIQSIYTNFSD
;
A
#
# COMPACT_ATOMS: atom_id res chain seq x y z
N MET A 1 -25.05 14.61 11.92
CA MET A 1 -23.86 13.95 11.32
C MET A 1 -23.20 14.94 10.37
N ASN A 2 -21.90 15.15 10.50
CA ASN A 2 -21.22 16.12 9.64
C ASN A 2 -21.08 15.58 8.20
N LYS A 3 -20.91 16.48 7.23
CA LYS A 3 -20.79 16.11 5.81
C LYS A 3 -19.62 15.20 5.52
N PRO A 4 -18.39 15.48 6.01
CA PRO A 4 -17.27 14.59 5.73
C PRO A 4 -17.46 13.19 6.33
N LEU A 5 -18.11 13.07 7.46
CA LEU A 5 -18.39 11.75 8.04
C LEU A 5 -19.33 10.94 7.16
N ARG A 6 -20.39 11.55 6.66
CA ARG A 6 -21.33 10.87 5.77
C ARG A 6 -20.63 10.41 4.49
N TYR A 7 -19.80 11.28 3.94
CA TYR A 7 -19.03 10.96 2.74
C TYR A 7 -18.03 9.83 3.00
N ALA A 8 -17.30 9.90 4.12
CA ALA A 8 -16.34 8.86 4.50
C ALA A 8 -17.03 7.50 4.66
N MET A 9 -18.17 7.47 5.32
CA MET A 9 -18.94 6.23 5.49
C MET A 9 -19.33 5.62 4.15
N ASN A 10 -19.76 6.48 3.21
CA ASN A 10 -20.15 6.01 1.88
C ASN A 10 -18.99 5.39 1.12
N VAL A 11 -17.83 6.06 1.08
CA VAL A 11 -16.68 5.53 0.34
C VAL A 11 -16.09 4.29 1.01
N LEU A 12 -16.08 4.24 2.34
CA LEU A 12 -15.58 3.09 3.09
C LEU A 12 -16.50 1.87 2.97
N SER A 13 -17.77 2.07 2.65
CA SER A 13 -18.67 0.94 2.41
C SER A 13 -18.36 0.21 1.12
N VAL A 14 -17.64 0.84 0.19
CA VAL A 14 -17.31 0.26 -1.11
C VAL A 14 -15.98 -0.50 -1.06
N ARG A 15 -14.96 0.07 -0.42
CA ARG A 15 -13.65 -0.58 -0.28
C ARG A 15 -12.88 0.03 0.89
N ASP A 16 -11.77 -0.62 1.26
CA ASP A 16 -10.86 -0.11 2.26
C ASP A 16 -10.04 1.07 1.70
N TYR A 17 -9.76 2.03 2.58
CA TYR A 17 -8.88 3.16 2.32
C TYR A 17 -7.99 3.37 3.53
N SER A 18 -6.83 3.96 3.32
CA SER A 18 -6.00 4.41 4.43
C SER A 18 -6.56 5.70 5.02
N GLU A 19 -6.17 6.01 6.25
CA GLU A 19 -6.56 7.24 6.92
C GLU A 19 -6.18 8.47 6.10
N ALA A 20 -4.95 8.50 5.54
CA ALA A 20 -4.50 9.61 4.71
C ALA A 20 -5.32 9.75 3.42
N GLU A 21 -5.72 8.63 2.81
CA GLU A 21 -6.57 8.65 1.62
C GLU A 21 -7.93 9.24 1.93
N ILE A 22 -8.55 8.84 3.05
CA ILE A 22 -9.86 9.38 3.46
C ILE A 22 -9.74 10.87 3.75
N ARG A 23 -8.65 11.28 4.42
CA ARG A 23 -8.44 12.71 4.71
C ARG A 23 -8.41 13.53 3.42
N ARG A 24 -7.68 13.06 2.41
CA ARG A 24 -7.60 13.74 1.11
C ARG A 24 -8.95 13.75 0.39
N LYS A 25 -9.65 12.62 0.42
CA LYS A 25 -10.97 12.52 -0.23
C LYS A 25 -12.00 13.43 0.42
N CYS A 26 -12.03 13.48 1.72
CA CYS A 26 -12.95 14.37 2.45
C CYS A 26 -12.64 15.84 2.17
N ALA A 27 -11.36 16.20 2.18
CA ALA A 27 -10.95 17.58 1.85
C ALA A 27 -11.37 17.96 0.43
N ALA A 28 -11.16 17.07 -0.53
CA ALA A 28 -11.55 17.29 -1.92
C ALA A 28 -13.06 17.40 -2.07
N TYR A 29 -13.80 16.55 -1.36
CA TYR A 29 -15.26 16.58 -1.36
C TYR A 29 -15.80 17.93 -0.84
N LEU A 30 -15.25 18.40 0.27
CA LEU A 30 -15.66 19.69 0.83
C LEU A 30 -15.32 20.85 -0.08
N TYR A 31 -14.14 20.81 -0.71
CA TYR A 31 -13.73 21.83 -1.66
C TYR A 31 -14.71 21.93 -2.83
N LYS A 32 -15.15 20.81 -3.36
CA LYS A 32 -16.10 20.78 -4.49
C LYS A 32 -17.50 21.17 -4.08
N SER A 33 -17.95 20.77 -2.89
CA SER A 33 -19.35 20.97 -2.49
C SER A 33 -19.65 22.36 -1.96
N GLU A 34 -18.64 23.05 -1.45
CA GLU A 34 -18.81 24.38 -0.85
C GLU A 34 -18.26 25.49 -1.73
N SER A 35 -18.19 25.28 -3.03
CA SER A 35 -17.61 26.21 -3.98
C SER A 35 -16.51 27.07 -3.33
N ALA A 36 -15.34 27.03 -3.79
CA ALA A 36 -14.09 27.69 -3.41
C ALA A 36 -14.16 29.03 -2.63
N GLU A 37 -15.26 29.30 -1.93
CA GLU A 37 -15.53 30.56 -1.25
C GLU A 37 -15.44 30.47 0.27
N ALA A 38 -14.76 29.46 0.81
CA ALA A 38 -14.41 29.46 2.22
C ALA A 38 -13.33 30.53 2.41
N GLU A 39 -13.79 31.76 2.49
CA GLU A 39 -12.95 32.93 2.37
C GLU A 39 -12.28 33.32 3.68
N ASP A 40 -12.63 32.71 4.82
CA ASP A 40 -12.00 33.07 6.06
C ASP A 40 -11.35 31.85 6.72
N GLU A 41 -10.34 32.16 7.55
CA GLU A 41 -9.59 31.11 8.26
C GLU A 41 -10.43 30.31 9.24
N ALA A 42 -11.46 30.94 9.80
CA ALA A 42 -12.34 30.27 10.77
C ALA A 42 -13.14 29.17 10.09
N THR A 43 -13.71 29.44 8.92
CA THR A 43 -14.44 28.45 8.14
C THR A 43 -13.53 27.32 7.67
N ALA A 44 -12.32 27.66 7.22
CA ALA A 44 -11.34 26.67 6.79
C ALA A 44 -10.91 25.76 7.95
N ARG A 45 -10.70 26.33 9.15
CA ARG A 45 -10.36 25.54 10.33
C ARG A 45 -11.50 24.63 10.76
N ALA A 46 -12.73 25.13 10.70
CA ALA A 46 -13.90 24.31 11.03
C ALA A 46 -14.03 23.12 10.08
N ALA A 47 -13.76 23.34 8.79
CA ALA A 47 -13.78 22.27 7.80
C ALA A 47 -12.72 21.19 8.12
N VAL A 48 -11.51 21.59 8.48
CA VAL A 48 -10.44 20.67 8.89
C VAL A 48 -10.85 19.90 10.13
N GLU A 49 -11.42 20.58 11.13
CA GLU A 49 -11.87 19.96 12.36
C GLU A 49 -12.97 18.93 12.09
N ASP A 50 -13.89 19.23 11.19
CA ASP A 50 -14.94 18.29 10.79
C ASP A 50 -14.38 17.04 10.12
N VAL A 51 -13.37 17.20 9.28
CA VAL A 51 -12.69 16.04 8.66
C VAL A 51 -12.00 15.20 9.72
N GLU A 52 -11.26 15.83 10.63
CA GLU A 52 -10.54 15.09 11.67
C GLU A 52 -11.50 14.38 12.63
N ALA A 53 -12.64 15.00 12.94
CA ALA A 53 -13.68 14.36 13.73
C ALA A 53 -14.28 13.15 13.01
N ALA A 54 -14.48 13.26 11.69
CA ALA A 54 -14.98 12.15 10.88
C ALA A 54 -13.99 10.98 10.88
N ILE A 55 -12.70 11.27 10.75
CA ILE A 55 -11.65 10.25 10.78
C ILE A 55 -11.62 9.56 12.13
N ALA A 56 -11.65 10.33 13.22
CA ALA A 56 -11.66 9.77 14.56
C ALA A 56 -12.87 8.85 14.79
N TYR A 57 -14.04 9.26 14.32
CA TYR A 57 -15.26 8.45 14.41
C TYR A 57 -15.10 7.13 13.65
N CYS A 58 -14.60 7.18 12.41
CA CYS A 58 -14.40 5.99 11.61
C CYS A 58 -13.37 5.04 12.23
N LYS A 59 -12.31 5.58 12.84
CA LYS A 59 -11.32 4.78 13.56
C LYS A 59 -11.93 4.10 14.78
N GLU A 60 -12.70 4.84 15.54
CA GLU A 60 -13.37 4.32 16.75
C GLU A 60 -14.30 3.16 16.42
N HIS A 61 -14.97 3.24 15.28
CA HIS A 61 -15.90 2.20 14.83
C HIS A 61 -15.23 1.08 14.02
N GLY A 62 -13.91 1.13 13.89
CA GLY A 62 -13.17 0.10 13.17
C GLY A 62 -13.31 0.15 11.67
N TRP A 63 -13.85 1.23 11.11
CA TRP A 63 -14.00 1.40 9.66
C TRP A 63 -12.72 1.91 9.00
N LEU A 64 -11.85 2.56 9.78
CA LEU A 64 -10.50 2.97 9.38
C LEU A 64 -9.51 2.32 10.33
N ASP A 65 -8.55 1.60 9.76
CA ASP A 65 -7.51 0.92 10.52
C ASP A 65 -6.31 0.70 9.59
N ASP A 66 -5.32 1.57 9.71
CA ASP A 66 -4.14 1.53 8.82
C ASP A 66 -3.32 0.25 8.98
N ALA A 67 -3.28 -0.33 10.18
CA ALA A 67 -2.59 -1.61 10.38
C ALA A 67 -3.29 -2.73 9.60
N ARG A 68 -4.62 -2.78 9.67
CA ARG A 68 -5.42 -3.73 8.89
C ARG A 68 -5.25 -3.47 7.39
N TYR A 69 -5.30 -2.21 6.97
CA TYR A 69 -5.11 -1.83 5.58
C TYR A 69 -3.76 -2.33 5.05
N ALA A 70 -2.69 -2.08 5.81
CA ALA A 70 -1.34 -2.51 5.43
C ALA A 70 -1.25 -4.03 5.32
N ARG A 71 -1.78 -4.78 6.29
CA ARG A 71 -1.75 -6.25 6.25
C ARG A 71 -2.47 -6.80 5.01
N ARG A 72 -3.66 -6.29 4.74
CA ARG A 72 -4.44 -6.73 3.57
C ARG A 72 -3.77 -6.38 2.26
N TYR A 73 -3.16 -5.21 2.20
CA TYR A 73 -2.45 -4.75 1.01
C TYR A 73 -1.22 -5.62 0.74
N ILE A 74 -0.42 -5.87 1.75
CA ILE A 74 0.77 -6.73 1.65
C ILE A 74 0.38 -8.11 1.14
N ASN A 75 -0.64 -8.72 1.74
CA ASN A 75 -1.10 -10.05 1.33
C ASN A 75 -1.61 -10.07 -0.11
N SER A 76 -2.40 -9.09 -0.49
CA SER A 76 -2.97 -9.01 -1.83
C SER A 76 -1.87 -8.81 -2.90
N ARG A 77 -0.96 -7.88 -2.66
CA ARG A 77 0.07 -7.55 -3.65
C ARG A 77 1.13 -8.65 -3.76
N SER A 78 1.51 -9.26 -2.64
CA SER A 78 2.46 -10.38 -2.67
C SER A 78 1.89 -11.58 -3.43
N ARG A 79 0.61 -11.87 -3.28
CA ARG A 79 -0.05 -12.95 -4.03
C ARG A 79 -0.05 -12.68 -5.53
N LYS A 80 -0.07 -11.41 -5.93
CA LYS A 80 0.02 -11.01 -7.34
C LYS A 80 1.46 -11.02 -7.86
N GLY A 81 2.43 -11.33 -7.00
CA GLY A 81 3.83 -11.47 -7.40
C GLY A 81 4.63 -10.18 -7.33
N TYR A 82 4.19 -9.20 -6.55
CA TYR A 82 4.96 -7.97 -6.34
C TYR A 82 5.89 -8.11 -5.15
N GLY A 83 7.07 -7.48 -5.27
CA GLY A 83 8.10 -7.54 -4.25
C GLY A 83 7.95 -6.51 -3.14
N VAL A 84 8.72 -6.69 -2.08
CA VAL A 84 8.61 -5.89 -0.86
C VAL A 84 8.95 -4.41 -1.11
N GLN A 85 9.91 -4.12 -1.98
CA GLN A 85 10.28 -2.73 -2.28
C GLN A 85 9.11 -1.94 -2.87
N ARG A 86 8.41 -2.54 -3.83
CA ARG A 86 7.26 -1.91 -4.47
C ARG A 86 6.10 -1.75 -3.49
N ILE A 87 5.84 -2.78 -2.68
CA ILE A 87 4.75 -2.73 -1.69
C ILE A 87 5.02 -1.65 -0.65
N LYS A 88 6.26 -1.53 -0.16
CA LYS A 88 6.64 -0.47 0.79
C LYS A 88 6.43 0.91 0.18
N MET A 89 6.86 1.08 -1.06
CA MET A 89 6.70 2.36 -1.76
C MET A 89 5.22 2.71 -1.92
N GLU A 90 4.41 1.76 -2.35
CA GLU A 90 2.97 1.99 -2.54
C GLU A 90 2.26 2.33 -1.24
N LEU A 91 2.57 1.60 -0.15
CA LEU A 91 1.98 1.89 1.16
C LEU A 91 2.44 3.24 1.71
N SER A 92 3.69 3.61 1.49
CA SER A 92 4.18 4.94 1.87
C SER A 92 3.45 6.04 1.13
N GLN A 93 3.17 5.85 -0.16
CA GLN A 93 2.40 6.80 -0.96
C GLN A 93 0.96 6.94 -0.47
N LYS A 94 0.43 5.88 0.13
CA LYS A 94 -0.91 5.89 0.73
C LYS A 94 -0.92 6.47 2.14
N GLY A 95 0.23 6.93 2.61
CA GLY A 95 0.34 7.61 3.89
C GLY A 95 0.40 6.69 5.10
N ILE A 96 0.75 5.42 4.90
CA ILE A 96 0.91 4.50 6.02
C ILE A 96 2.18 4.85 6.79
N ASP A 97 2.05 5.01 8.10
CA ASP A 97 3.17 5.33 8.99
C ASP A 97 4.25 4.24 8.94
N LYS A 98 5.51 4.65 9.02
CA LYS A 98 6.66 3.73 8.92
C LYS A 98 6.62 2.62 9.96
N THR A 99 6.20 2.92 11.18
CA THR A 99 6.12 1.92 12.25
C THR A 99 5.04 0.89 11.95
N ILE A 100 3.88 1.35 11.50
CA ILE A 100 2.76 0.47 11.11
C ILE A 100 3.19 -0.44 9.95
N LEU A 101 3.86 0.15 8.95
CA LEU A 101 4.35 -0.58 7.79
C LEU A 101 5.36 -1.66 8.19
N ALA A 102 6.34 -1.30 9.00
CA ALA A 102 7.37 -2.24 9.46
C ALA A 102 6.77 -3.40 10.25
N THR A 103 5.82 -3.10 11.14
CA THR A 103 5.14 -4.11 11.93
C THR A 103 4.34 -5.06 11.05
N ALA A 104 3.59 -4.51 10.08
CA ALA A 104 2.78 -5.31 9.17
C ALA A 104 3.65 -6.23 8.30
N LEU A 105 4.78 -5.73 7.82
CA LEU A 105 5.72 -6.53 7.02
C LEU A 105 6.32 -7.68 7.85
N ASN A 106 6.71 -7.38 9.08
CA ASN A 106 7.28 -8.37 9.98
C ASN A 106 6.25 -9.46 10.33
N GLU A 107 5.03 -9.06 10.62
CA GLU A 107 3.95 -9.99 10.97
C GLU A 107 3.49 -10.83 9.78
N SER A 108 3.71 -10.40 8.56
CA SER A 108 3.29 -11.12 7.36
C SER A 108 3.99 -12.45 7.20
N GLU A 109 5.21 -12.57 7.76
CA GLU A 109 6.05 -13.76 7.67
C GLU A 109 6.31 -14.24 6.23
N ILE A 110 6.22 -13.33 5.26
CA ILE A 110 6.46 -13.65 3.86
C ILE A 110 7.96 -13.84 3.64
N ASP A 111 8.30 -14.97 3.03
CA ASP A 111 9.67 -15.23 2.57
C ASP A 111 9.81 -14.58 1.18
N TRP A 112 10.37 -13.37 1.15
CA TRP A 112 10.47 -12.60 -0.08
C TRP A 112 11.43 -13.22 -1.10
N CYS A 113 12.44 -13.94 -0.62
CA CYS A 113 13.36 -14.66 -1.50
C CYS A 113 12.63 -15.82 -2.20
N ALA A 114 11.85 -16.58 -1.45
CA ALA A 114 11.05 -17.66 -2.00
C ALA A 114 10.01 -17.14 -2.98
N LEU A 115 9.39 -16.00 -2.67
CA LEU A 115 8.42 -15.38 -3.56
C LEU A 115 9.08 -14.93 -4.87
N ALA A 116 10.25 -14.31 -4.80
CA ALA A 116 10.99 -13.88 -5.99
C ALA A 116 11.28 -15.08 -6.91
N LYS A 117 11.73 -16.19 -6.34
CA LYS A 117 11.98 -17.41 -7.07
C LYS A 117 10.73 -17.93 -7.76
N SER A 118 9.64 -18.02 -7.02
CA SER A 118 8.35 -18.47 -7.55
C SER A 118 7.87 -17.59 -8.71
N VAL A 119 8.00 -16.28 -8.55
CA VAL A 119 7.55 -15.30 -9.55
C VAL A 119 8.34 -15.44 -10.84
N VAL A 120 9.67 -15.52 -10.76
CA VAL A 120 10.52 -15.61 -11.94
C VAL A 120 10.37 -16.96 -12.65
N GLU A 121 10.23 -18.04 -11.89
CA GLU A 121 10.01 -19.37 -12.48
C GLU A 121 8.67 -19.45 -13.21
N ARG A 122 7.64 -18.82 -12.65
CA ARG A 122 6.33 -18.78 -13.31
C ARG A 122 6.37 -18.02 -14.62
N LYS A 123 7.19 -16.96 -14.68
CA LYS A 123 7.32 -16.14 -15.89
C LYS A 123 8.18 -16.79 -16.95
N PHE A 124 9.32 -17.37 -16.56
CA PHE A 124 10.35 -17.82 -17.50
C PHE A 124 10.51 -19.34 -17.57
N GLY A 125 9.85 -20.07 -16.67
CA GLY A 125 9.89 -21.53 -16.65
C GLY A 125 10.85 -22.09 -15.60
N HIS A 126 10.73 -23.37 -15.34
CA HIS A 126 11.55 -24.10 -14.38
C HIS A 126 12.09 -25.37 -15.05
N PRO A 127 13.40 -25.65 -14.95
CA PRO A 127 14.43 -24.87 -14.28
C PRO A 127 14.78 -23.59 -15.05
N LEU A 128 15.32 -22.59 -14.33
CA LEU A 128 15.75 -21.35 -14.93
C LEU A 128 17.04 -21.57 -15.75
N SER A 129 17.14 -20.85 -16.87
CA SER A 129 18.32 -20.89 -17.71
C SER A 129 19.54 -20.32 -16.98
N ASP A 130 20.71 -20.93 -17.19
CA ASP A 130 21.99 -20.46 -16.66
C ASP A 130 22.68 -19.44 -17.56
N GLU A 131 22.14 -19.20 -18.75
CA GLU A 131 22.76 -18.28 -19.69
C GLU A 131 22.73 -16.85 -19.18
N TRP A 132 23.83 -16.12 -19.36
CA TRP A 132 23.99 -14.76 -18.88
C TRP A 132 22.88 -13.83 -19.34
N LYS A 133 22.53 -13.88 -20.62
CA LYS A 133 21.50 -12.99 -21.17
C LYS A 133 20.12 -13.27 -20.56
N ASP A 134 19.85 -14.52 -20.21
CA ASP A 134 18.60 -14.90 -19.56
C ASP A 134 18.57 -14.44 -18.11
N LYS A 135 19.70 -14.54 -17.40
CA LYS A 135 19.82 -14.03 -16.04
C LYS A 135 19.58 -12.53 -15.98
N VAL A 136 20.05 -11.78 -16.98
CA VAL A 136 19.82 -10.34 -17.07
C VAL A 136 18.32 -10.06 -17.21
N LYS A 137 17.62 -10.83 -18.02
CA LYS A 137 16.17 -10.71 -18.19
C LYS A 137 15.42 -11.00 -16.88
N HIS A 138 15.84 -12.06 -16.19
CA HIS A 138 15.24 -12.44 -14.89
C HIS A 138 15.41 -11.34 -13.87
N GLN A 139 16.62 -10.79 -13.76
CA GLN A 139 16.91 -9.72 -12.81
C GLN A 139 16.10 -8.47 -13.12
N ARG A 140 16.02 -8.09 -14.39
CA ARG A 140 15.26 -6.92 -14.82
C ARG A 140 13.79 -7.08 -14.51
N TYR A 141 13.23 -8.25 -14.75
CA TYR A 141 11.83 -8.54 -14.47
C TYR A 141 11.54 -8.43 -12.97
N LEU A 142 12.40 -9.02 -12.13
CA LEU A 142 12.20 -8.99 -10.68
C LEU A 142 12.39 -7.59 -10.11
N LEU A 143 13.33 -6.81 -10.63
CA LEU A 143 13.47 -5.40 -10.23
C LEU A 143 12.23 -4.61 -10.58
N TYR A 144 11.67 -4.85 -11.75
CA TYR A 144 10.40 -4.21 -12.16
C TYR A 144 9.25 -4.59 -11.25
N ARG A 145 9.20 -5.85 -10.82
CA ARG A 145 8.17 -6.33 -9.88
C ARG A 145 8.37 -5.81 -8.46
N GLY A 146 9.51 -5.21 -8.17
CA GLY A 146 9.76 -4.57 -6.89
C GLY A 146 10.51 -5.40 -5.86
N PHE A 147 11.29 -6.38 -6.30
CA PHE A 147 12.18 -7.13 -5.41
C PHE A 147 13.50 -6.39 -5.25
N PHE A 148 14.10 -6.50 -4.07
CA PHE A 148 15.43 -5.96 -3.82
C PHE A 148 16.50 -6.86 -4.44
N HIS A 149 17.65 -6.27 -4.72
CA HIS A 149 18.78 -6.98 -5.30
C HIS A 149 19.17 -8.23 -4.51
N GLU A 150 19.12 -8.14 -3.18
CA GLU A 150 19.45 -9.26 -2.29
C GLU A 150 18.54 -10.48 -2.50
N GLU A 151 17.24 -10.23 -2.65
CA GLU A 151 16.28 -11.30 -2.92
C GLU A 151 16.52 -11.93 -4.28
N ILE A 152 16.85 -11.11 -5.27
CA ILE A 152 17.13 -11.56 -6.61
C ILE A 152 18.38 -12.44 -6.61
N GLN A 153 19.44 -11.98 -5.95
CA GLN A 153 20.70 -12.74 -5.90
C GLN A 153 20.54 -14.06 -5.17
N SER A 154 19.67 -14.14 -4.17
CA SER A 154 19.45 -15.38 -3.42
C SER A 154 18.99 -16.53 -4.33
N ILE A 155 18.32 -16.22 -5.44
CA ILE A 155 17.83 -17.23 -6.39
C ILE A 155 19.00 -17.98 -7.01
N TYR A 156 20.07 -17.28 -7.32
CA TYR A 156 21.24 -17.88 -8.02
C TYR A 156 22.25 -18.49 -7.04
N THR A 157 22.37 -17.94 -5.86
CA THR A 157 23.33 -18.48 -4.86
C THR A 157 22.82 -19.76 -4.20
N ASN A 158 21.53 -19.94 -4.06
CA ASN A 158 20.94 -21.12 -3.42
C ASN A 158 20.89 -22.33 -4.34
N PHE A 159 21.27 -22.19 -5.61
CA PHE A 159 21.33 -23.27 -6.58
C PHE A 159 22.70 -23.93 -6.67
N SER A 160 23.70 -23.39 -6.00
CA SER A 160 25.07 -23.89 -6.10
C SER A 160 25.41 -24.94 -5.04
N ASP A 161 24.46 -25.38 -4.27
CA ASP A 161 24.64 -26.42 -3.26
C ASP A 161 24.14 -27.79 -3.74
#